data_851734634dab924d7030616560ec93dc
#
_entry.id   851734634dab924d7030616560ec93dc
#
_cell.length_a   1.000
_cell.length_b   1.000
_cell.length_c   1.000
_cell.angle_alpha   90.00
_cell.angle_beta   90.00
_cell.angle_gamma   90.00
#
_symmetry.space_group_name_H-M   'P 1'
#
loop_
_entity.id
_entity.type
_entity.pdbx_description
1 polymer ?
#
loop_
_entity_poly.entity_id
_entity_poly.type
_entity_poly.pdbx_seq_one_letter_code
_entity_poly.pdbx_strand_id
1 'polypeptide(L)'
;MKKLAIIIPAYKPRFLQETLDSIAKQNNHEFTVYIGDDASPYPLETIVDCYKNKFDIIYHRFEQNMGKKDLPGHWERCILLSEEELIWLFSDDDLMPFDGVARVIQASQKHSDGKYIFRFPLEVVDEYGKLKYKNPPFKTDLTSGYEFLLDKLSGKISSAACEYVFSRTVWEQTGGFIKFPLAWCTDDATWAKFAEFTGGII
;
A
#
# COMPACT_ATOMS: atom_id res chain seq x y z
N MET A 1 -4.15 -3.82 20.23
CA MET A 1 -3.52 -4.20 18.95
C MET A 1 -3.70 -3.01 18.02
N LYS A 2 -2.66 -2.61 17.29
CA LYS A 2 -2.78 -1.53 16.30
C LYS A 2 -3.68 -1.98 15.15
N LYS A 3 -4.28 -1.02 14.45
CA LYS A 3 -5.35 -1.32 13.49
C LYS A 3 -4.85 -1.44 12.05
N LEU A 4 -3.75 -0.76 11.72
CA LEU A 4 -3.22 -0.64 10.37
C LEU A 4 -1.82 -1.23 10.25
N ALA A 5 -1.62 -2.15 9.31
CA ALA A 5 -0.32 -2.57 8.83
C ALA A 5 0.09 -1.74 7.61
N ILE A 6 1.20 -1.02 7.69
CA ILE A 6 1.86 -0.37 6.54
C ILE A 6 2.92 -1.34 6.05
N ILE A 7 2.69 -1.94 4.89
CA ILE A 7 3.55 -2.96 4.30
C ILE A 7 4.45 -2.32 3.25
N ILE A 8 5.75 -2.41 3.45
CA ILE A 8 6.76 -1.85 2.54
C ILE A 8 7.64 -2.98 2.01
N PRO A 9 7.33 -3.53 0.84
CA PRO A 9 8.25 -4.37 0.10
C PRO A 9 9.46 -3.52 -0.33
N ALA A 10 10.66 -3.84 0.15
CA ALA A 10 11.84 -3.00 0.00
C ALA A 10 12.98 -3.72 -0.74
N TYR A 11 13.65 -3.00 -1.60
CA TYR A 11 14.83 -3.51 -2.33
C TYR A 11 15.92 -2.46 -2.51
N LYS A 12 15.53 -1.17 -2.70
CA LYS A 12 16.45 -0.08 -2.98
C LYS A 12 16.51 0.90 -1.80
N PRO A 13 17.70 1.40 -1.41
CA PRO A 13 17.82 2.35 -0.30
C PRO A 13 17.46 3.78 -0.68
N ARG A 14 17.35 4.11 -1.99
CA ARG A 14 17.41 5.47 -2.51
C ARG A 14 16.46 6.46 -1.84
N PHE A 15 15.21 6.06 -1.61
CA PHE A 15 14.17 6.92 -1.05
C PHE A 15 13.56 6.37 0.25
N LEU A 16 14.06 5.19 0.72
CA LEU A 16 13.52 4.54 1.92
C LEU A 16 13.59 5.45 3.16
N GLN A 17 14.62 6.27 3.28
CA GLN A 17 14.74 7.20 4.39
C GLN A 17 13.65 8.26 4.35
N GLU A 18 13.40 8.88 3.19
CA GLU A 18 12.36 9.90 3.00
C GLU A 18 10.97 9.31 3.24
N THR A 19 10.74 8.08 2.77
CA THR A 19 9.50 7.32 3.05
C THR A 19 9.29 7.17 4.56
N LEU A 20 10.28 6.65 5.29
CA LEU A 20 10.20 6.47 6.74
C LEU A 20 10.10 7.78 7.51
N ASP A 21 10.75 8.86 7.04
CA ASP A 21 10.61 10.20 7.61
C ASP A 21 9.17 10.73 7.46
N SER A 22 8.50 10.43 6.35
CA SER A 22 7.11 10.82 6.14
C SER A 22 6.14 10.05 7.07
N ILE A 23 6.42 8.78 7.30
CA ILE A 23 5.65 7.94 8.23
C ILE A 23 5.90 8.37 9.69
N ALA A 24 7.13 8.74 10.04
CA ALA A 24 7.45 9.24 11.39
C ALA A 24 6.73 10.55 11.76
N LYS A 25 6.26 11.30 10.77
CA LYS A 25 5.54 12.57 10.95
C LYS A 25 4.03 12.41 11.09
N GLN A 26 3.49 11.18 11.07
CA GLN A 26 2.05 10.96 11.17
C GLN A 26 1.47 11.49 12.49
N ASN A 27 0.29 12.11 12.42
CA ASN A 27 -0.43 12.62 13.60
C ASN A 27 -1.24 11.56 14.34
N ASN A 28 -1.32 10.35 13.79
CA ASN A 28 -1.95 9.18 14.38
C ASN A 28 -0.96 8.00 14.31
N HIS A 29 -0.77 7.29 15.43
CA HIS A 29 0.18 6.19 15.56
C HIS A 29 -0.49 4.81 15.73
N GLU A 30 -1.73 4.64 15.28
CA GLU A 30 -2.44 3.35 15.27
C GLU A 30 -2.00 2.43 14.13
N PHE A 31 -0.70 2.34 13.88
CA PHE A 31 -0.12 1.51 12.83
C PHE A 31 1.15 0.79 13.28
N THR A 32 1.48 -0.29 12.59
CA THR A 32 2.79 -0.95 12.60
C THR A 32 3.35 -0.94 11.17
N VAL A 33 4.63 -0.64 11.02
CA VAL A 33 5.33 -0.71 9.72
C VAL A 33 6.02 -2.07 9.59
N TYR A 34 5.86 -2.71 8.45
CA TYR A 34 6.50 -3.98 8.12
C TYR A 34 7.39 -3.77 6.89
N ILE A 35 8.70 -3.86 7.07
CA ILE A 35 9.68 -3.78 5.99
C ILE A 35 10.05 -5.20 5.56
N GLY A 36 9.65 -5.58 4.36
CA GLY A 36 10.03 -6.85 3.75
C GLY A 36 11.20 -6.66 2.79
N ASP A 37 12.44 -6.85 3.26
CA ASP A 37 13.65 -6.75 2.45
C ASP A 37 13.76 -7.97 1.52
N ASP A 38 13.67 -7.74 0.22
CA ASP A 38 13.71 -8.75 -0.84
C ASP A 38 15.13 -9.22 -1.18
N ALA A 39 15.92 -9.59 -0.18
CA ALA A 39 17.33 -9.93 -0.31
C ALA A 39 18.14 -8.81 -1.01
N SER A 40 17.93 -7.57 -0.60
CA SER A 40 18.61 -6.40 -1.15
C SER A 40 20.14 -6.55 -1.06
N PRO A 41 20.92 -6.14 -2.06
CA PRO A 41 22.37 -6.07 -1.96
C PRO A 41 22.86 -4.92 -1.04
N TYR A 42 21.94 -4.11 -0.55
CA TYR A 42 22.22 -2.94 0.29
C TYR A 42 21.84 -3.18 1.75
N PRO A 43 22.49 -2.54 2.72
CA PRO A 43 22.19 -2.71 4.14
C PRO A 43 20.96 -1.88 4.57
N LEU A 44 19.76 -2.26 4.11
CA LEU A 44 18.52 -1.52 4.41
C LEU A 44 18.23 -1.46 5.91
N GLU A 45 18.64 -2.49 6.67
CA GLU A 45 18.47 -2.55 8.12
C GLU A 45 19.06 -1.35 8.84
N THR A 46 20.21 -0.84 8.38
CA THR A 46 20.86 0.32 9.01
C THR A 46 20.01 1.60 8.89
N ILE A 47 19.22 1.73 7.82
CA ILE A 47 18.26 2.83 7.66
C ILE A 47 17.10 2.62 8.62
N VAL A 48 16.54 1.41 8.66
CA VAL A 48 15.38 1.06 9.48
C VAL A 48 15.66 1.22 10.98
N ASP A 49 16.88 0.89 11.44
CA ASP A 49 17.28 1.00 12.84
C ASP A 49 17.15 2.42 13.40
N CYS A 50 17.27 3.45 12.56
CA CYS A 50 17.09 4.85 12.97
C CYS A 50 15.63 5.18 13.35
N TYR A 51 14.69 4.30 13.06
CA TYR A 51 13.25 4.51 13.28
C TYR A 51 12.63 3.64 14.38
N LYS A 52 13.34 2.66 14.93
CA LYS A 52 12.87 1.74 15.97
C LYS A 52 12.32 2.44 17.23
N ASN A 53 12.77 3.67 17.50
CA ASN A 53 12.30 4.48 18.63
C ASN A 53 11.26 5.54 18.25
N LYS A 54 10.85 5.62 16.97
CA LYS A 54 9.88 6.63 16.48
C LYS A 54 8.48 6.07 16.37
N PHE A 55 8.34 4.82 15.93
CA PHE A 55 7.08 4.09 15.78
C PHE A 55 7.34 2.57 15.77
N ASP A 56 6.28 1.76 15.86
CA ASP A 56 6.43 0.31 15.80
C ASP A 56 6.81 -0.11 14.39
N ILE A 57 7.99 -0.70 14.25
CA ILE A 57 8.54 -1.14 12.97
C ILE A 57 9.14 -2.55 13.11
N ILE A 58 8.79 -3.42 12.17
CA ILE A 58 9.29 -4.78 12.05
C ILE A 58 10.05 -4.87 10.73
N TYR A 59 11.33 -5.24 10.82
CA TYR A 59 12.17 -5.50 9.67
C TYR A 59 12.38 -6.99 9.50
N HIS A 60 12.11 -7.50 8.31
CA HIS A 60 12.35 -8.89 7.94
C HIS A 60 13.11 -8.95 6.61
N ARG A 61 14.29 -9.55 6.63
CA ARG A 61 15.06 -9.81 5.42
C ARG A 61 14.81 -11.24 4.95
N PHE A 62 14.28 -11.37 3.74
CA PHE A 62 14.10 -12.67 3.10
C PHE A 62 15.42 -13.22 2.56
N GLU A 63 15.56 -14.54 2.53
CA GLU A 63 16.79 -15.20 2.07
C GLU A 63 17.04 -15.04 0.56
N GLN A 64 15.95 -14.92 -0.24
CA GLN A 64 16.02 -14.87 -1.69
C GLN A 64 15.17 -13.74 -2.25
N ASN A 65 15.69 -13.11 -3.32
CA ASN A 65 14.92 -12.13 -4.10
C ASN A 65 13.79 -12.84 -4.85
N MET A 66 12.55 -12.44 -4.57
CA MET A 66 11.34 -12.94 -5.21
C MET A 66 10.77 -11.94 -6.20
N GLY A 67 10.80 -10.65 -5.87
CA GLY A 67 10.13 -9.59 -6.63
C GLY A 67 10.60 -9.49 -8.09
N LYS A 68 11.82 -9.92 -8.39
CA LYS A 68 12.32 -10.00 -9.78
C LYS A 68 11.52 -10.96 -10.65
N LYS A 69 10.95 -12.03 -10.08
CA LYS A 69 10.23 -13.08 -10.79
C LYS A 69 8.73 -13.08 -10.49
N ASP A 70 8.36 -12.80 -9.25
CA ASP A 70 6.98 -12.79 -8.74
C ASP A 70 6.82 -11.64 -7.75
N LEU A 71 6.65 -10.44 -8.26
CA LEU A 71 6.46 -9.24 -7.43
C LEU A 71 5.20 -9.33 -6.57
N PRO A 72 4.04 -9.79 -7.09
CA PRO A 72 2.86 -9.98 -6.24
C PRO A 72 3.08 -11.01 -5.13
N GLY A 73 3.82 -12.08 -5.39
CA GLY A 73 4.20 -13.05 -4.35
C GLY A 73 5.10 -12.44 -3.28
N HIS A 74 5.97 -11.49 -3.65
CA HIS A 74 6.73 -10.73 -2.67
C HIS A 74 5.83 -9.82 -1.82
N TRP A 75 4.84 -9.15 -2.41
CA TRP A 75 3.85 -8.37 -1.64
C TRP A 75 3.10 -9.26 -0.64
N GLU A 76 2.61 -10.43 -1.10
CA GLU A 76 1.89 -11.39 -0.26
C GLU A 76 2.73 -11.85 0.95
N ARG A 77 3.99 -12.24 0.74
CA ARG A 77 4.85 -12.66 1.86
C ARG A 77 5.19 -11.53 2.83
N CYS A 78 5.20 -10.26 2.36
CA CYS A 78 5.33 -9.11 3.24
C CYS A 78 4.06 -8.90 4.07
N ILE A 79 2.86 -9.05 3.49
CA ILE A 79 1.58 -8.98 4.18
C ILE A 79 1.47 -10.06 5.26
N LEU A 80 1.99 -11.26 5.00
CA LEU A 80 1.99 -12.39 5.95
C LEU A 80 2.86 -12.14 7.20
N LEU A 81 3.68 -11.10 7.23
CA LEU A 81 4.41 -10.68 8.44
C LEU A 81 3.49 -9.97 9.45
N SER A 82 2.29 -9.56 9.05
CA SER A 82 1.36 -8.71 9.80
C SER A 82 0.07 -9.43 10.15
N GLU A 83 -0.64 -8.94 11.19
CA GLU A 83 -1.92 -9.51 11.64
C GLU A 83 -3.04 -8.43 11.73
N GLU A 84 -2.72 -7.17 11.47
CA GLU A 84 -3.66 -6.06 11.57
C GLU A 84 -4.84 -6.20 10.61
N GLU A 85 -5.99 -5.61 10.99
CA GLU A 85 -7.24 -5.63 10.22
C GLU A 85 -7.11 -4.91 8.88
N LEU A 86 -6.38 -3.79 8.86
CA LEU A 86 -6.17 -2.94 7.69
C LEU A 86 -4.79 -3.17 7.10
N ILE A 87 -4.71 -3.24 5.79
CA ILE A 87 -3.47 -3.40 5.04
C ILE A 87 -3.31 -2.21 4.09
N TRP A 88 -2.20 -1.49 4.22
CA TRP A 88 -1.76 -0.49 3.27
C TRP A 88 -0.48 -0.98 2.59
N LEU A 89 -0.60 -1.43 1.34
CA LEU A 89 0.56 -1.78 0.54
C LEU A 89 1.22 -0.48 0.07
N PHE A 90 2.29 -0.10 0.76
CA PHE A 90 3.04 1.10 0.49
C PHE A 90 4.33 0.78 -0.28
N SER A 91 5.09 1.77 -0.72
CA SER A 91 6.33 1.56 -1.46
C SER A 91 7.54 2.13 -0.71
N ASP A 92 8.75 1.69 -1.08
CA ASP A 92 10.00 2.19 -0.51
C ASP A 92 10.45 3.54 -1.12
N ASP A 93 9.59 4.17 -1.96
CA ASP A 93 9.83 5.45 -2.64
C ASP A 93 8.62 6.40 -2.64
N ASP A 94 7.58 6.10 -1.86
CA ASP A 94 6.40 6.94 -1.72
C ASP A 94 6.42 7.76 -0.42
N LEU A 95 5.74 8.91 -0.43
CA LEU A 95 5.61 9.80 0.73
C LEU A 95 4.19 9.80 1.27
N MET A 96 4.05 9.64 2.58
CA MET A 96 2.76 9.68 3.27
C MET A 96 2.43 11.10 3.72
N PRO A 97 1.22 11.64 3.40
CA PRO A 97 0.81 12.94 3.94
C PRO A 97 0.67 12.86 5.47
N PHE A 98 0.90 13.99 6.16
CA PHE A 98 0.92 14.10 7.62
C PHE A 98 -0.29 13.47 8.33
N ASP A 99 -1.46 13.48 7.71
CA ASP A 99 -2.72 12.96 8.24
C ASP A 99 -3.17 11.63 7.57
N GLY A 100 -2.28 10.97 6.82
CA GLY A 100 -2.61 9.79 6.03
C GLY A 100 -3.20 8.66 6.88
N VAL A 101 -2.55 8.29 7.98
CA VAL A 101 -3.05 7.26 8.90
C VAL A 101 -4.39 7.68 9.52
N ALA A 102 -4.52 8.92 9.96
CA ALA A 102 -5.77 9.41 10.57
C ALA A 102 -6.96 9.31 9.59
N ARG A 103 -6.77 9.64 8.32
CA ARG A 103 -7.80 9.49 7.27
C ARG A 103 -8.20 8.04 7.06
N VAL A 104 -7.24 7.12 7.00
CA VAL A 104 -7.50 5.68 6.86
C VAL A 104 -8.32 5.16 8.04
N ILE A 105 -7.91 5.47 9.27
CA ILE A 105 -8.62 5.04 10.47
C ILE A 105 -10.03 5.63 10.51
N GLN A 106 -10.19 6.92 10.17
CA GLN A 106 -11.51 7.57 10.10
C GLN A 106 -12.42 6.93 9.04
N ALA A 107 -11.88 6.61 7.85
CA ALA A 107 -12.63 5.94 6.80
C ALA A 107 -13.11 4.56 7.29
N SER A 108 -12.23 3.76 7.89
CA SER A 108 -12.58 2.42 8.37
C SER A 108 -13.66 2.40 9.47
N GLN A 109 -13.71 3.44 10.31
CA GLN A 109 -14.73 3.56 11.37
C GLN A 109 -16.16 3.72 10.85
N LYS A 110 -16.33 4.17 9.59
CA LYS A 110 -17.64 4.33 8.94
C LYS A 110 -18.17 3.02 8.34
N HIS A 111 -17.35 1.98 8.29
CA HIS A 111 -17.66 0.70 7.66
C HIS A 111 -17.47 -0.43 8.69
N SER A 112 -18.59 -0.94 9.22
CA SER A 112 -18.59 -1.90 10.33
C SER A 112 -18.57 -3.37 9.90
N ASP A 113 -18.74 -3.66 8.60
CA ASP A 113 -18.78 -5.02 8.06
C ASP A 113 -17.40 -5.67 7.85
N GLY A 114 -16.31 -4.88 8.03
CA GLY A 114 -14.94 -5.35 7.86
C GLY A 114 -14.57 -5.74 6.42
N LYS A 115 -15.38 -5.33 5.43
CA LYS A 115 -15.19 -5.65 4.01
C LYS A 115 -15.14 -4.38 3.17
N TYR A 116 -13.95 -3.84 3.00
CA TYR A 116 -13.76 -2.59 2.26
C TYR A 116 -12.41 -2.52 1.56
N ILE A 117 -12.40 -1.75 0.47
CA ILE A 117 -11.21 -1.21 -0.16
C ILE A 117 -11.41 0.29 -0.35
N PHE A 118 -10.48 1.08 0.16
CA PHE A 118 -10.44 2.54 0.03
C PHE A 118 -9.39 2.94 -0.99
N ARG A 119 -9.67 4.02 -1.74
CA ARG A 119 -8.68 4.69 -2.57
C ARG A 119 -8.43 6.11 -2.08
N PHE A 120 -7.17 6.43 -1.85
CA PHE A 120 -6.69 7.79 -1.52
C PHE A 120 -5.87 8.32 -2.71
N PRO A 121 -6.44 9.18 -3.57
CA PRO A 121 -5.76 9.64 -4.77
C PRO A 121 -4.44 10.32 -4.43
N LEU A 122 -3.38 9.98 -5.18
CA LEU A 122 -2.03 10.48 -4.94
C LEU A 122 -1.72 11.75 -5.75
N GLU A 123 -0.70 12.46 -5.27
CA GLU A 123 0.02 13.49 -6.01
C GLU A 123 1.36 12.91 -6.46
N VAL A 124 1.66 13.00 -7.75
CA VAL A 124 2.97 12.59 -8.28
C VAL A 124 3.93 13.77 -8.23
N VAL A 125 5.06 13.56 -7.58
CA VAL A 125 6.14 14.53 -7.47
C VAL A 125 7.41 14.01 -8.18
N ASP A 126 8.33 14.90 -8.53
CA ASP A 126 9.66 14.50 -8.98
C ASP A 126 10.61 14.25 -7.79
N GLU A 127 11.84 13.86 -8.09
CA GLU A 127 12.87 13.57 -7.09
C GLU A 127 13.27 14.77 -6.21
N TYR A 128 12.79 15.97 -6.53
CA TYR A 128 12.98 17.20 -5.76
C TYR A 128 11.72 17.62 -5.00
N GLY A 129 10.66 16.76 -5.01
CA GLY A 129 9.38 17.05 -4.36
C GLY A 129 8.46 18.01 -5.11
N LYS A 130 8.78 18.37 -6.36
CA LYS A 130 7.96 19.25 -7.18
C LYS A 130 6.79 18.50 -7.79
N LEU A 131 5.58 19.01 -7.59
CA LEU A 131 4.34 18.44 -8.13
C LEU A 131 4.40 18.33 -9.66
N LYS A 132 4.16 17.14 -10.20
CA LYS A 132 3.98 16.82 -11.61
C LYS A 132 2.51 16.82 -12.02
N TYR A 133 1.71 16.02 -11.31
CA TYR A 133 0.26 15.95 -11.50
C TYR A 133 -0.42 15.38 -10.25
N LYS A 134 -1.75 15.57 -10.19
CA LYS A 134 -2.63 14.97 -9.18
C LYS A 134 -3.51 13.94 -9.84
N ASN A 135 -3.57 12.75 -9.24
CA ASN A 135 -4.52 11.75 -9.68
C ASN A 135 -5.93 12.18 -9.25
N PRO A 136 -6.92 12.22 -10.16
CA PRO A 136 -8.25 12.67 -9.77
C PRO A 136 -8.93 11.65 -8.84
N PRO A 137 -9.80 12.12 -7.91
CA PRO A 137 -10.68 11.23 -7.17
C PRO A 137 -11.68 10.56 -8.11
N PHE A 138 -12.32 9.50 -7.62
CA PHE A 138 -13.49 8.94 -8.30
C PHE A 138 -14.64 9.95 -8.34
N LYS A 139 -15.55 9.78 -9.28
CA LYS A 139 -16.71 10.66 -9.46
C LYS A 139 -17.82 10.40 -8.44
N THR A 140 -17.82 9.21 -7.87
CA THR A 140 -18.82 8.71 -6.91
C THR A 140 -18.13 8.20 -5.65
N ASP A 141 -18.85 8.23 -4.55
CA ASP A 141 -18.36 7.72 -3.24
C ASP A 141 -18.15 6.20 -3.24
N LEU A 142 -18.74 5.50 -4.21
CA LEU A 142 -18.59 4.07 -4.40
C LEU A 142 -18.45 3.78 -5.90
N THR A 143 -17.32 3.23 -6.32
CA THR A 143 -17.00 2.94 -7.72
C THR A 143 -16.86 1.44 -7.91
N SER A 144 -17.66 0.86 -8.83
CA SER A 144 -17.57 -0.57 -9.15
C SER A 144 -16.22 -0.93 -9.78
N GLY A 145 -15.82 -2.20 -9.67
CA GLY A 145 -14.60 -2.71 -10.32
C GLY A 145 -14.62 -2.51 -11.84
N TYR A 146 -15.80 -2.61 -12.46
CA TYR A 146 -15.98 -2.34 -13.89
C TYR A 146 -15.71 -0.87 -14.24
N GLU A 147 -16.33 0.07 -13.52
CA GLU A 147 -16.13 1.52 -13.75
C GLU A 147 -14.66 1.92 -13.50
N PHE A 148 -14.04 1.39 -12.44
CA PHE A 148 -12.63 1.60 -12.17
C PHE A 148 -11.75 1.16 -13.36
N LEU A 149 -11.92 -0.07 -13.85
CA LEU A 149 -11.14 -0.57 -14.99
C LEU A 149 -11.42 0.24 -16.27
N LEU A 150 -12.68 0.63 -16.52
CA LEU A 150 -13.02 1.44 -17.67
C LEU A 150 -12.34 2.81 -17.63
N ASP A 151 -12.35 3.49 -16.49
CA ASP A 151 -11.70 4.80 -16.33
C ASP A 151 -10.16 4.68 -16.38
N LYS A 152 -9.59 3.60 -15.83
CA LYS A 152 -8.15 3.32 -15.90
C LYS A 152 -7.71 3.02 -17.35
N LEU A 153 -8.38 2.10 -18.05
CA LEU A 153 -8.02 1.70 -19.43
C LEU A 153 -8.28 2.81 -20.45
N SER A 154 -9.23 3.70 -20.18
CA SER A 154 -9.48 4.88 -21.02
C SER A 154 -8.53 6.06 -20.72
N GLY A 155 -7.62 5.92 -19.75
CA GLY A 155 -6.67 6.97 -19.38
C GLY A 155 -7.27 8.16 -18.62
N LYS A 156 -8.49 8.03 -18.09
CA LYS A 156 -9.11 9.10 -17.29
C LYS A 156 -8.52 9.20 -15.88
N ILE A 157 -8.04 8.08 -15.34
CA ILE A 157 -7.31 8.00 -14.07
C ILE A 157 -6.02 7.23 -14.27
N SER A 158 -5.02 7.51 -13.45
CA SER A 158 -3.91 6.60 -13.18
C SER A 158 -4.19 5.82 -11.90
N SER A 159 -3.39 4.82 -11.61
CA SER A 159 -3.53 3.99 -10.41
C SER A 159 -2.14 3.50 -10.00
N ALA A 160 -1.85 3.56 -8.70
CA ALA A 160 -0.65 3.00 -8.12
C ALA A 160 -1.04 2.23 -6.84
N ALA A 161 -0.28 1.20 -6.50
CA ALA A 161 -0.60 0.31 -5.39
C ALA A 161 -0.76 1.06 -4.06
N CYS A 162 0.04 2.09 -3.83
CA CYS A 162 0.03 2.90 -2.60
C CYS A 162 -1.23 3.78 -2.40
N GLU A 163 -2.09 3.92 -3.44
CA GLU A 163 -3.38 4.61 -3.29
C GLU A 163 -4.42 3.79 -2.51
N TYR A 164 -4.20 2.47 -2.34
CA TYR A 164 -5.24 1.56 -1.86
C TYR A 164 -4.93 1.02 -0.47
N VAL A 165 -5.96 1.09 0.38
CA VAL A 165 -6.00 0.44 1.69
C VAL A 165 -7.18 -0.51 1.70
N PHE A 166 -6.97 -1.74 2.11
CA PHE A 166 -8.00 -2.78 2.11
C PHE A 166 -8.01 -3.56 3.42
N SER A 167 -9.14 -4.18 3.73
CA SER A 167 -9.23 -5.04 4.90
C SER A 167 -8.56 -6.39 4.63
N ARG A 168 -7.96 -6.97 5.67
CA ARG A 168 -7.38 -8.32 5.63
C ARG A 168 -8.41 -9.36 5.19
N THR A 169 -9.65 -9.24 5.67
CA THR A 169 -10.76 -10.10 5.28
C THR A 169 -10.96 -10.12 3.76
N VAL A 170 -10.90 -8.97 3.09
CA VAL A 170 -11.02 -8.89 1.63
C VAL A 170 -9.87 -9.62 0.95
N TRP A 171 -8.63 -9.39 1.38
CA TRP A 171 -7.44 -10.04 0.83
C TRP A 171 -7.50 -11.57 0.97
N GLU A 172 -7.84 -12.07 2.16
CA GLU A 172 -7.92 -13.50 2.45
C GLU A 172 -9.07 -14.19 1.69
N GLN A 173 -10.29 -13.63 1.75
CA GLN A 173 -11.48 -14.26 1.16
C GLN A 173 -11.48 -14.20 -0.37
N THR A 174 -10.76 -13.26 -0.97
CA THR A 174 -10.61 -13.21 -2.43
C THR A 174 -9.40 -14.03 -2.93
N GLY A 175 -8.55 -14.57 -2.04
CA GLY A 175 -7.38 -15.36 -2.40
C GLY A 175 -6.18 -14.54 -2.86
N GLY A 176 -5.97 -13.33 -2.27
CA GLY A 176 -4.79 -12.52 -2.49
C GLY A 176 -4.75 -11.78 -3.84
N PHE A 177 -3.55 -11.47 -4.30
CA PHE A 177 -3.35 -10.73 -5.55
C PHE A 177 -3.56 -11.60 -6.80
N ILE A 178 -4.09 -11.00 -7.87
CA ILE A 178 -4.05 -11.59 -9.21
C ILE A 178 -2.60 -11.55 -9.69
N LYS A 179 -2.13 -12.64 -10.29
CA LYS A 179 -0.75 -12.76 -10.77
C LYS A 179 -0.71 -12.75 -12.28
N PHE A 180 -0.15 -11.68 -12.85
CA PHE A 180 0.14 -11.58 -14.27
C PHE A 180 1.66 -11.65 -14.53
N PRO A 181 2.07 -12.06 -15.73
CA PRO A 181 3.48 -12.01 -16.13
C PRO A 181 4.05 -10.60 -15.93
N LEU A 182 5.24 -10.52 -15.35
CA LEU A 182 5.92 -9.25 -15.02
C LEU A 182 5.13 -8.31 -14.10
N ALA A 183 4.10 -8.80 -13.41
CA ALA A 183 3.18 -8.04 -12.57
C ALA A 183 2.43 -6.90 -13.29
N TRP A 184 2.33 -6.92 -14.62
CA TRP A 184 1.65 -5.87 -15.38
C TRP A 184 0.17 -5.85 -15.08
N CYS A 185 -0.36 -4.69 -14.65
CA CYS A 185 -1.76 -4.50 -14.25
C CYS A 185 -2.25 -5.47 -13.16
N THR A 186 -1.34 -6.11 -12.42
CA THR A 186 -1.66 -7.01 -11.32
C THR A 186 -2.46 -6.32 -10.22
N ASP A 187 -2.01 -5.15 -9.82
CA ASP A 187 -2.67 -4.29 -8.85
C ASP A 187 -4.04 -3.83 -9.35
N ASP A 188 -4.13 -3.27 -10.55
CA ASP A 188 -5.41 -2.82 -11.14
C ASP A 188 -6.46 -3.96 -11.19
N ALA A 189 -6.07 -5.15 -11.66
CA ALA A 189 -6.96 -6.31 -11.70
C ALA A 189 -7.36 -6.80 -10.30
N THR A 190 -6.44 -6.69 -9.34
CA THR A 190 -6.70 -7.06 -7.94
C THR A 190 -7.69 -6.09 -7.31
N TRP A 191 -7.53 -4.78 -7.54
CA TRP A 191 -8.47 -3.78 -7.01
C TRP A 191 -9.87 -3.97 -7.58
N ALA A 192 -9.99 -4.28 -8.87
CA ALA A 192 -11.28 -4.63 -9.47
C ALA A 192 -11.89 -5.89 -8.84
N LYS A 193 -11.09 -6.94 -8.61
CA LYS A 193 -11.55 -8.17 -7.93
C LYS A 193 -12.00 -7.87 -6.48
N PHE A 194 -11.26 -7.05 -5.74
CA PHE A 194 -11.66 -6.65 -4.39
C PHE A 194 -12.96 -5.83 -4.41
N ALA A 195 -13.11 -4.92 -5.39
CA ALA A 195 -14.33 -4.15 -5.58
C ALA A 195 -15.56 -5.01 -5.84
N GLU A 196 -15.45 -6.05 -6.66
CA GLU A 196 -16.54 -7.01 -6.88
C GLU A 196 -16.97 -7.72 -5.59
N PHE A 197 -16.01 -8.03 -4.73
CA PHE A 197 -16.28 -8.68 -3.45
C PHE A 197 -16.90 -7.73 -2.40
N THR A 198 -16.50 -6.45 -2.39
CA THR A 198 -16.95 -5.43 -1.43
C THR A 198 -18.15 -4.62 -1.91
N GLY A 199 -18.55 -4.76 -3.18
CA GLY A 199 -19.59 -3.96 -3.82
C GLY A 199 -19.08 -2.64 -4.40
N GLY A 200 -17.78 -2.36 -4.34
CA GLY A 200 -17.13 -1.18 -4.93
C GLY A 200 -15.91 -0.71 -4.15
N ILE A 201 -15.14 0.20 -4.76
CA ILE A 201 -14.04 0.96 -4.14
C ILE A 201 -14.61 2.27 -3.58
N ILE A 202 -14.26 2.58 -2.35
CA ILE A 202 -14.70 3.78 -1.62
C ILE A 202 -13.65 4.88 -1.75
#